data_ee66b92a9a2a23baad1623d76c18904f
#
_entry.id   ee66b92a9a2a23baad1623d76c18904f
#
_cell.length_a   1.000
_cell.length_b   1.000
_cell.length_c   1.000
_cell.angle_alpha   90.00
_cell.angle_beta   90.00
_cell.angle_gamma   90.00
#
_symmetry.space_group_name_H-M   'P 1'
#
loop_
_entity.id
_entity.type
_entity.pdbx_description
1 polymer ?
#
loop_
_entity_poly.entity_id
_entity_poly.type
_entity_poly.pdbx_seq_one_letter_code
_entity_poly.pdbx_strand_id
1 'polypeptide(L)'
;MEKGHLLGGRYKIISVLGEGGMANVYLAEDIILQRKVAVKVLRLNLQKDPQTIQRFQREALSTSELSHPHIVSILDVGTEGDCHYLVMDYVDGSDLEEYIQRNNPIPLPKVIDIMDQILSAVALAHKHNVIHRDLKPQNILMDKKGNIKIVDFGIAIALNQSTVTQTNTAMGSVHYMSPEQARGSMATKQSDIYSLGIILYKLLTGTVPFTGENAVAVALKHFQEKTPSLRAKNPSIPQALENVVFKATAKDPRDRYKSVLDMKKDLDTCLDPKRKDEPVYKPQHDPAADETIVIPPLEGSVHNKDHETQEKSEPKEEKKNFLDNLKGHKWWWIGALIAFCVIMVILFFAL
;
A
#
# COMPACT_ATOMS: atom_id res chain seq x y z
N MET A 1 1.37 16.12 -20.97
CA MET A 1 2.32 16.42 -22.07
C MET A 1 1.64 16.11 -23.39
N GLU A 2 1.94 16.88 -24.43
CA GLU A 2 1.38 16.67 -25.75
C GLU A 2 2.19 15.64 -26.54
N LYS A 3 1.50 14.94 -27.45
CA LYS A 3 2.15 14.02 -28.40
C LYS A 3 3.16 14.77 -29.27
N GLY A 4 4.37 14.24 -29.40
CA GLY A 4 5.47 14.84 -30.16
C GLY A 4 6.39 15.74 -29.32
N HIS A 5 6.04 16.10 -28.08
CA HIS A 5 6.94 16.84 -27.18
C HIS A 5 8.24 16.07 -26.96
N LEU A 6 9.37 16.78 -27.06
CA LEU A 6 10.71 16.21 -26.88
C LEU A 6 11.22 16.54 -25.49
N LEU A 7 10.98 15.67 -24.54
CA LEU A 7 11.37 15.84 -23.14
C LEU A 7 12.87 15.62 -22.94
N GLY A 8 13.53 16.57 -22.27
CA GLY A 8 14.98 16.53 -22.04
C GLY A 8 15.81 16.48 -23.33
N GLY A 9 15.29 16.95 -24.46
CA GLY A 9 15.94 16.89 -25.77
C GLY A 9 16.17 15.45 -26.30
N ARG A 10 15.57 14.41 -25.67
CA ARG A 10 15.85 13.00 -25.98
C ARG A 10 14.61 12.12 -26.09
N TYR A 11 13.60 12.32 -25.26
CA TYR A 11 12.46 11.41 -25.16
C TYR A 11 11.24 12.00 -25.82
N LYS A 12 10.94 11.54 -27.06
CA LYS A 12 9.80 12.00 -27.86
C LYS A 12 8.51 11.31 -27.41
N ILE A 13 7.58 12.06 -26.84
CA ILE A 13 6.31 11.55 -26.33
C ILE A 13 5.44 11.01 -27.49
N ILE A 14 4.96 9.76 -27.36
CA ILE A 14 4.10 9.08 -28.34
C ILE A 14 2.65 9.11 -27.88
N SER A 15 2.36 8.64 -26.65
CA SER A 15 1.01 8.54 -26.09
C SER A 15 1.03 8.46 -24.56
N VAL A 16 -0.12 8.65 -23.94
CA VAL A 16 -0.33 8.36 -22.51
C VAL A 16 -0.45 6.84 -22.32
N LEU A 17 0.23 6.28 -21.33
CA LEU A 17 0.07 4.89 -20.87
C LEU A 17 -0.83 4.81 -19.64
N GLY A 18 -0.76 5.80 -18.74
CA GLY A 18 -1.58 5.83 -17.54
C GLY A 18 -1.53 7.16 -16.82
N GLU A 19 -2.60 7.47 -16.08
CA GLU A 19 -2.72 8.66 -15.25
C GLU A 19 -2.90 8.26 -13.79
N GLY A 20 -1.92 8.63 -12.96
CA GLY A 20 -1.93 8.34 -11.53
C GLY A 20 -2.12 9.59 -10.67
N GLY A 21 -2.37 9.42 -9.40
CA GLY A 21 -2.54 10.55 -8.47
C GLY A 21 -1.31 11.44 -8.33
N MET A 22 -0.12 10.84 -8.39
CA MET A 22 1.17 11.54 -8.19
C MET A 22 1.90 11.83 -9.50
N ALA A 23 1.81 10.94 -10.48
CA ALA A 23 2.54 11.02 -11.73
C ALA A 23 1.71 10.47 -12.90
N ASN A 24 1.98 10.95 -14.10
CA ASN A 24 1.47 10.39 -15.34
C ASN A 24 2.57 9.61 -16.04
N VAL A 25 2.21 8.50 -16.68
CA VAL A 25 3.14 7.66 -17.43
C VAL A 25 2.87 7.77 -18.92
N TYR A 26 3.92 8.00 -19.68
CA TYR A 26 3.87 8.18 -21.12
C TYR A 26 4.71 7.11 -21.82
N LEU A 27 4.24 6.63 -22.97
CA LEU A 27 5.07 5.96 -23.95
C LEU A 27 5.89 7.02 -24.68
N ALA A 28 7.19 6.83 -24.76
CA ALA A 28 8.09 7.71 -25.52
C ALA A 28 9.07 6.89 -26.36
N GLU A 29 9.68 7.55 -27.32
CA GLU A 29 10.82 7.06 -28.11
C GLU A 29 12.09 7.75 -27.61
N ASP A 30 13.06 6.98 -27.18
CA ASP A 30 14.44 7.43 -27.00
C ASP A 30 15.05 7.62 -28.39
N ILE A 31 15.15 8.86 -28.86
CA ILE A 31 15.60 9.16 -30.24
C ILE A 31 17.09 8.86 -30.45
N ILE A 32 17.88 8.75 -29.38
CA ILE A 32 19.30 8.41 -29.46
C ILE A 32 19.48 6.90 -29.62
N LEU A 33 18.80 6.10 -28.78
CA LEU A 33 18.90 4.65 -28.80
C LEU A 33 17.86 3.97 -29.69
N GLN A 34 16.98 4.72 -30.31
CA GLN A 34 15.92 4.26 -31.23
C GLN A 34 15.07 3.13 -30.62
N ARG A 35 14.69 3.29 -29.36
CA ARG A 35 13.87 2.31 -28.61
C ARG A 35 12.70 2.97 -27.90
N LYS A 36 11.65 2.18 -27.66
CA LYS A 36 10.51 2.61 -26.82
C LYS A 36 10.90 2.55 -25.35
N VAL A 37 10.48 3.56 -24.61
CA VAL A 37 10.66 3.69 -23.17
C VAL A 37 9.35 4.14 -22.52
N ALA A 38 9.16 3.86 -21.25
CA ALA A 38 8.13 4.46 -20.44
C ALA A 38 8.70 5.65 -19.66
N VAL A 39 7.99 6.77 -19.66
CA VAL A 39 8.43 8.01 -18.99
C VAL A 39 7.38 8.39 -17.96
N LYS A 40 7.74 8.27 -16.68
CA LYS A 40 6.92 8.66 -15.52
C LYS A 40 7.23 10.10 -15.18
N VAL A 41 6.23 10.97 -15.23
CA VAL A 41 6.35 12.42 -15.07
C VAL A 41 5.54 12.86 -13.87
N LEU A 42 6.19 13.56 -12.94
CA LEU A 42 5.51 14.13 -11.78
C LEU A 42 4.44 15.15 -12.21
N ARG A 43 3.24 15.10 -11.61
CA ARG A 43 2.14 16.01 -11.99
C ARG A 43 2.47 17.45 -11.63
N LEU A 44 2.03 18.40 -12.48
CA LEU A 44 2.32 19.84 -12.36
C LEU A 44 2.01 20.44 -10.99
N ASN A 45 0.90 20.04 -10.38
CA ASN A 45 0.48 20.50 -9.05
C ASN A 45 1.38 20.01 -7.91
N LEU A 46 2.23 19.01 -8.15
CA LEU A 46 3.14 18.39 -7.17
C LEU A 46 4.61 18.73 -7.42
N GLN A 47 4.93 19.36 -8.54
CA GLN A 47 6.31 19.69 -8.93
C GLN A 47 6.96 20.76 -8.04
N LYS A 48 6.18 21.48 -7.23
CA LYS A 48 6.67 22.47 -6.26
C LYS A 48 6.70 21.96 -4.81
N ASP A 49 6.26 20.73 -4.56
CA ASP A 49 6.29 20.13 -3.23
C ASP A 49 7.63 19.38 -3.01
N PRO A 50 8.56 19.92 -2.18
CA PRO A 50 9.85 19.32 -1.95
C PRO A 50 9.80 17.88 -1.42
N GLN A 51 8.78 17.55 -0.62
CA GLN A 51 8.61 16.20 -0.08
C GLN A 51 8.24 15.21 -1.18
N THR A 52 7.37 15.60 -2.10
CA THR A 52 6.95 14.77 -3.23
C THR A 52 8.10 14.56 -4.21
N ILE A 53 8.87 15.62 -4.52
CA ILE A 53 10.07 15.51 -5.36
C ILE A 53 11.10 14.56 -4.73
N GLN A 54 11.38 14.70 -3.43
CA GLN A 54 12.32 13.83 -2.72
C GLN A 54 11.87 12.37 -2.71
N ARG A 55 10.56 12.11 -2.58
CA ARG A 55 9.99 10.75 -2.68
C ARG A 55 10.19 10.17 -4.07
N PHE A 56 9.88 10.94 -5.10
CA PHE A 56 10.04 10.55 -6.50
C PHE A 56 11.50 10.19 -6.83
N GLN A 57 12.46 10.99 -6.34
CA GLN A 57 13.91 10.73 -6.48
C GLN A 57 14.36 9.49 -5.69
N ARG A 58 13.85 9.29 -4.47
CA ARG A 58 14.17 8.08 -3.67
C ARG A 58 13.67 6.80 -4.33
N GLU A 59 12.51 6.83 -4.95
CA GLU A 59 11.99 5.70 -5.76
C GLU A 59 12.98 5.32 -6.85
N ALA A 60 13.42 6.32 -7.62
CA ALA A 60 14.41 6.12 -8.67
C ALA A 60 15.69 5.46 -8.13
N LEU A 61 16.25 5.99 -7.05
CA LEU A 61 17.46 5.45 -6.42
C LEU A 61 17.26 4.02 -5.92
N SER A 62 16.18 3.77 -5.17
CA SER A 62 15.92 2.43 -4.61
C SER A 62 15.73 1.36 -5.68
N THR A 63 15.09 1.71 -6.80
CA THR A 63 14.84 0.78 -7.90
C THR A 63 16.06 0.60 -8.78
N SER A 64 16.91 1.64 -8.96
CA SER A 64 18.11 1.55 -9.80
C SER A 64 19.15 0.55 -9.29
N GLU A 65 19.14 0.24 -8.00
CA GLU A 65 20.01 -0.77 -7.38
C GLU A 65 19.51 -2.21 -7.61
N LEU A 66 18.29 -2.38 -8.10
CA LEU A 66 17.65 -3.67 -8.28
C LEU A 66 17.77 -4.13 -9.75
N SER A 67 18.75 -4.99 -10.03
CA SER A 67 18.88 -5.62 -11.35
C SER A 67 18.28 -7.02 -11.34
N HIS A 68 17.10 -7.20 -11.98
CA HIS A 68 16.39 -8.49 -12.02
C HIS A 68 15.52 -8.58 -13.29
N PRO A 69 15.40 -9.75 -13.94
CA PRO A 69 14.57 -9.92 -15.14
C PRO A 69 13.10 -9.54 -14.92
N HIS A 70 12.60 -9.69 -13.68
CA HIS A 70 11.21 -9.41 -13.30
C HIS A 70 11.03 -8.10 -12.52
N ILE A 71 11.98 -7.17 -12.59
CA ILE A 71 11.86 -5.79 -12.10
C ILE A 71 12.07 -4.86 -13.28
N VAL A 72 11.28 -3.78 -13.38
CA VAL A 72 11.49 -2.76 -14.41
C VAL A 72 12.78 -2.00 -14.11
N SER A 73 13.66 -1.88 -15.11
CA SER A 73 14.90 -1.13 -14.98
C SER A 73 14.66 0.37 -15.12
N ILE A 74 15.24 1.16 -14.23
CA ILE A 74 15.35 2.61 -14.39
C ILE A 74 16.50 2.89 -15.36
N LEU A 75 16.22 3.64 -16.41
CA LEU A 75 17.16 3.93 -17.49
C LEU A 75 17.78 5.31 -17.36
N ASP A 76 16.99 6.28 -16.87
CA ASP A 76 17.40 7.67 -16.74
C ASP A 76 16.51 8.42 -15.74
N VAL A 77 17.02 9.49 -15.17
CA VAL A 77 16.29 10.43 -14.29
C VAL A 77 16.63 11.83 -14.73
N GLY A 78 15.63 12.66 -14.99
CA GLY A 78 15.85 14.02 -15.48
C GLY A 78 14.91 15.06 -14.92
N THR A 79 15.27 16.30 -15.22
CA THR A 79 14.45 17.49 -14.92
C THR A 79 14.50 18.43 -16.11
N GLU A 80 13.35 18.95 -16.54
CA GLU A 80 13.21 19.97 -17.57
C GLU A 80 12.35 21.11 -17.03
N GLY A 81 12.98 22.24 -16.69
CA GLY A 81 12.34 23.30 -15.90
C GLY A 81 11.93 22.75 -14.52
N ASP A 82 10.65 22.89 -14.16
CA ASP A 82 10.09 22.30 -12.93
C ASP A 82 9.65 20.85 -13.11
N CYS A 83 9.73 20.30 -14.33
CA CYS A 83 9.22 18.98 -14.67
C CYS A 83 10.22 17.88 -14.31
N HIS A 84 9.94 17.11 -13.25
CA HIS A 84 10.72 15.93 -12.87
C HIS A 84 10.19 14.70 -13.56
N TYR A 85 11.09 13.89 -14.15
CA TYR A 85 10.73 12.67 -14.84
C TYR A 85 11.70 11.52 -14.59
N LEU A 86 11.18 10.31 -14.76
CA LEU A 86 11.89 9.05 -14.64
C LEU A 86 11.67 8.24 -15.91
N VAL A 87 12.75 7.76 -16.52
CA VAL A 87 12.69 6.92 -17.72
C VAL A 87 12.96 5.49 -17.34
N MET A 88 12.14 4.56 -17.84
CA MET A 88 12.21 3.15 -17.50
C MET A 88 11.94 2.27 -18.71
N ASP A 89 12.25 0.99 -18.61
CA ASP A 89 11.90 0.00 -19.64
C ASP A 89 10.40 0.07 -19.95
N TYR A 90 10.07 0.09 -21.26
CA TYR A 90 8.70 -0.09 -21.70
C TYR A 90 8.36 -1.59 -21.76
N VAL A 91 7.27 -1.97 -21.14
CA VAL A 91 6.72 -3.33 -21.18
C VAL A 91 5.55 -3.36 -22.16
N ASP A 92 5.71 -4.08 -23.29
CA ASP A 92 4.65 -4.22 -24.29
C ASP A 92 3.66 -5.32 -23.87
N GLY A 93 2.66 -4.95 -23.08
CA GLY A 93 1.70 -5.89 -22.53
C GLY A 93 0.58 -5.19 -21.77
N SER A 94 0.06 -5.87 -20.74
CA SER A 94 -0.96 -5.34 -19.83
C SER A 94 -0.51 -5.49 -18.37
N ASP A 95 -1.22 -4.87 -17.45
CA ASP A 95 -1.04 -5.19 -16.03
C ASP A 95 -1.68 -6.54 -15.66
N LEU A 96 -1.30 -7.07 -14.51
CA LEU A 96 -1.80 -8.37 -14.04
C LEU A 96 -3.30 -8.34 -13.69
N GLU A 97 -3.85 -7.17 -13.35
CA GLU A 97 -5.28 -7.01 -13.10
C GLU A 97 -6.09 -7.28 -14.39
N GLU A 98 -5.69 -6.64 -15.47
CA GLU A 98 -6.30 -6.82 -16.80
C GLU A 98 -6.10 -8.26 -17.30
N TYR A 99 -4.91 -8.84 -17.07
CA TYR A 99 -4.65 -10.24 -17.41
C TYR A 99 -5.59 -11.20 -16.67
N ILE A 100 -5.78 -11.02 -15.34
CA ILE A 100 -6.70 -11.84 -14.54
C ILE A 100 -8.13 -11.72 -15.06
N GLN A 101 -8.60 -10.49 -15.33
CA GLN A 101 -9.97 -10.27 -15.82
C GLN A 101 -10.24 -10.95 -17.16
N ARG A 102 -9.26 -10.99 -18.06
CA ARG A 102 -9.41 -11.58 -19.39
C ARG A 102 -9.24 -13.10 -19.42
N ASN A 103 -8.48 -13.67 -18.48
CA ASN A 103 -8.06 -15.07 -18.56
C ASN A 103 -8.57 -15.95 -17.42
N ASN A 104 -9.42 -15.43 -16.53
CA ASN A 104 -9.98 -16.23 -15.44
C ASN A 104 -11.04 -17.22 -15.98
N PRO A 105 -11.00 -18.52 -15.58
CA PRO A 105 -10.08 -19.15 -14.63
C PRO A 105 -8.69 -19.46 -15.22
N ILE A 106 -7.64 -19.07 -14.48
CA ILE A 106 -6.24 -19.29 -14.90
C ILE A 106 -5.83 -20.73 -14.49
N PRO A 107 -5.22 -21.52 -15.38
CA PRO A 107 -4.70 -22.85 -15.04
C PRO A 107 -3.67 -22.79 -13.90
N LEU A 108 -3.74 -23.74 -12.94
CA LEU A 108 -2.86 -23.76 -11.77
C LEU A 108 -1.37 -23.68 -12.12
N PRO A 109 -0.84 -24.43 -13.12
CA PRO A 109 0.59 -24.30 -13.49
C PRO A 109 0.95 -22.88 -13.92
N LYS A 110 0.04 -22.14 -14.58
CA LYS A 110 0.28 -20.75 -14.98
C LYS A 110 0.23 -19.79 -13.80
N VAL A 111 -0.66 -20.04 -12.82
CA VAL A 111 -0.68 -19.27 -11.56
C VAL A 111 0.65 -19.44 -10.82
N ILE A 112 1.18 -20.67 -10.73
CA ILE A 112 2.47 -20.95 -10.09
C ILE A 112 3.60 -20.24 -10.83
N ASP A 113 3.67 -20.33 -12.17
CA ASP A 113 4.67 -19.65 -13.00
C ASP A 113 4.66 -18.12 -12.77
N ILE A 114 3.49 -17.50 -12.78
CA ILE A 114 3.34 -16.05 -12.51
C ILE A 114 3.85 -15.71 -11.11
N MET A 115 3.43 -16.47 -10.10
CA MET A 115 3.84 -16.22 -8.72
C MET A 115 5.33 -16.46 -8.50
N ASP A 116 5.92 -17.46 -9.14
CA ASP A 116 7.35 -17.75 -9.09
C ASP A 116 8.19 -16.55 -9.54
N GLN A 117 7.82 -15.96 -10.67
CA GLN A 117 8.47 -14.77 -11.20
C GLN A 117 8.33 -13.57 -10.23
N ILE A 118 7.13 -13.36 -9.68
CA ILE A 118 6.86 -12.27 -8.71
C ILE A 118 7.68 -12.47 -7.43
N LEU A 119 7.64 -13.68 -6.86
CA LEU A 119 8.35 -14.02 -5.62
C LEU A 119 9.87 -13.88 -5.78
N SER A 120 10.43 -14.26 -6.94
CA SER A 120 11.87 -14.11 -7.21
C SER A 120 12.30 -12.65 -7.23
N ALA A 121 11.49 -11.76 -7.84
CA ALA A 121 11.75 -10.33 -7.88
C ALA A 121 11.67 -9.69 -6.49
N VAL A 122 10.59 -9.98 -5.72
CA VAL A 122 10.42 -9.43 -4.38
C VAL A 122 11.48 -9.96 -3.41
N ALA A 123 11.91 -11.22 -3.56
CA ALA A 123 13.00 -11.78 -2.76
C ALA A 123 14.32 -11.03 -2.98
N LEU A 124 14.65 -10.66 -4.22
CA LEU A 124 15.82 -9.83 -4.51
C LEU A 124 15.69 -8.45 -3.84
N ALA A 125 14.54 -7.78 -3.99
CA ALA A 125 14.30 -6.48 -3.36
C ALA A 125 14.47 -6.55 -1.83
N HIS A 126 13.89 -7.57 -1.19
CA HIS A 126 14.03 -7.78 0.25
C HIS A 126 15.47 -8.07 0.70
N LYS A 127 16.27 -8.74 -0.14
CA LYS A 127 17.71 -8.96 0.10
C LYS A 127 18.46 -7.63 0.13
N HIS A 128 18.07 -6.66 -0.71
CA HIS A 128 18.62 -5.29 -0.73
C HIS A 128 17.92 -4.35 0.27
N ASN A 129 17.10 -4.87 1.19
CA ASN A 129 16.31 -4.11 2.16
C ASN A 129 15.32 -3.12 1.54
N VAL A 130 14.93 -3.35 0.29
CA VAL A 130 13.87 -2.59 -0.39
C VAL A 130 12.54 -3.32 -0.17
N ILE A 131 11.57 -2.63 0.40
CA ILE A 131 10.20 -3.10 0.65
C ILE A 131 9.31 -2.41 -0.37
N HIS A 132 8.43 -3.16 -1.03
CA HIS A 132 7.56 -2.61 -2.09
C HIS A 132 6.44 -1.75 -1.51
N ARG A 133 5.79 -2.21 -0.44
CA ARG A 133 4.74 -1.50 0.34
C ARG A 133 3.38 -1.34 -0.33
N ASP A 134 3.28 -1.39 -1.66
CA ASP A 134 2.04 -1.27 -2.45
C ASP A 134 1.97 -2.35 -3.53
N LEU A 135 2.23 -3.63 -3.15
CA LEU A 135 2.09 -4.76 -4.07
C LEU A 135 0.61 -4.99 -4.40
N LYS A 136 0.30 -4.88 -5.69
CA LYS A 136 -1.03 -5.11 -6.26
C LYS A 136 -0.91 -5.46 -7.74
N PRO A 137 -1.92 -6.11 -8.36
CA PRO A 137 -1.85 -6.51 -9.76
C PRO A 137 -1.57 -5.37 -10.74
N GLN A 138 -2.02 -4.16 -10.46
CA GLN A 138 -1.78 -2.98 -11.30
C GLN A 138 -0.31 -2.55 -11.35
N ASN A 139 0.48 -2.92 -10.32
CA ASN A 139 1.92 -2.64 -10.26
C ASN A 139 2.77 -3.83 -10.78
N ILE A 140 2.15 -4.80 -11.42
CA ILE A 140 2.79 -5.98 -12.00
C ILE A 140 2.41 -6.05 -13.46
N LEU A 141 3.36 -5.75 -14.34
CA LEU A 141 3.16 -5.79 -15.78
C LEU A 141 3.51 -7.18 -16.32
N MET A 142 2.78 -7.64 -17.32
CA MET A 142 3.04 -8.87 -18.05
C MET A 142 3.22 -8.56 -19.53
N ASP A 143 4.36 -8.93 -20.10
CA ASP A 143 4.59 -8.80 -21.54
C ASP A 143 3.81 -9.85 -22.35
N LYS A 144 3.79 -9.70 -23.68
CA LYS A 144 3.10 -10.61 -24.62
C LYS A 144 3.66 -12.04 -24.60
N LYS A 145 4.83 -12.26 -24.00
CA LYS A 145 5.46 -13.57 -23.86
C LYS A 145 5.15 -14.22 -22.50
N GLY A 146 4.47 -13.50 -21.59
CA GLY A 146 4.13 -13.97 -20.26
C GLY A 146 5.21 -13.69 -19.21
N ASN A 147 6.21 -12.85 -19.52
CA ASN A 147 7.21 -12.43 -18.53
C ASN A 147 6.64 -11.30 -17.67
N ILE A 148 6.87 -11.40 -16.37
CA ILE A 148 6.45 -10.41 -15.38
C ILE A 148 7.52 -9.33 -15.22
N LYS A 149 7.07 -8.09 -15.03
CA LYS A 149 7.89 -6.95 -14.63
C LYS A 149 7.18 -6.17 -13.53
N ILE A 150 7.75 -6.12 -12.33
CA ILE A 150 7.22 -5.32 -11.20
C ILE A 150 7.71 -3.88 -11.35
N VAL A 151 6.79 -2.94 -11.14
CA VAL A 151 7.03 -1.48 -11.18
C VAL A 151 6.80 -0.85 -9.81
N ASP A 152 7.25 0.40 -9.63
CA ASP A 152 6.90 1.27 -8.50
C ASP A 152 7.36 0.75 -7.11
N PHE A 153 8.61 0.27 -7.01
CA PHE A 153 9.22 -0.09 -5.73
C PHE A 153 9.41 1.13 -4.82
N GLY A 154 8.90 1.04 -3.62
CA GLY A 154 9.25 1.95 -2.52
C GLY A 154 8.48 3.27 -2.41
N ILE A 155 7.46 3.52 -3.27
CA ILE A 155 6.69 4.78 -3.26
C ILE A 155 5.72 4.88 -2.07
N ALA A 156 5.44 3.79 -1.35
CA ALA A 156 4.44 3.89 -0.30
C ALA A 156 4.81 4.98 0.70
N ILE A 157 4.22 6.09 0.45
CA ILE A 157 3.92 7.19 1.34
C ILE A 157 3.65 6.62 2.74
N ALA A 158 4.31 7.16 3.75
CA ALA A 158 3.61 7.34 5.00
C ALA A 158 2.34 8.14 4.64
N LEU A 159 1.26 7.43 4.37
CA LEU A 159 -0.07 8.03 4.26
C LEU A 159 -0.29 8.67 5.62
N ASN A 160 -0.14 10.00 5.69
CA ASN A 160 -0.67 10.76 6.80
C ASN A 160 -2.12 10.32 6.95
N GLN A 161 -2.55 10.01 8.17
CA GLN A 161 -3.86 9.46 8.52
C GLN A 161 -5.07 10.20 7.90
N SER A 162 -4.85 11.37 7.30
CA SER A 162 -5.85 12.21 6.64
C SER A 162 -6.12 11.88 5.17
N THR A 163 -5.36 10.99 4.50
CA THR A 163 -5.48 10.76 3.04
C THR A 163 -6.19 9.46 2.66
N VAL A 164 -6.50 8.57 3.60
CA VAL A 164 -7.22 7.30 3.32
C VAL A 164 -8.66 7.56 2.83
N THR A 165 -9.18 8.76 3.02
CA THR A 165 -10.60 9.07 2.79
C THR A 165 -10.93 9.77 1.47
N GLN A 166 -9.97 10.17 0.62
CA GLN A 166 -10.28 11.16 -0.42
C GLN A 166 -9.99 10.84 -1.88
N THR A 167 -9.46 9.66 -2.28
CA THR A 167 -9.27 9.40 -3.72
C THR A 167 -9.64 7.97 -4.13
N ASN A 168 -10.28 7.83 -5.30
CA ASN A 168 -10.59 6.52 -5.93
C ASN A 168 -9.35 5.62 -6.11
N THR A 169 -8.16 6.20 -6.16
CA THR A 169 -6.88 5.47 -6.22
C THR A 169 -6.58 4.74 -4.91
N ALA A 170 -7.01 5.29 -3.75
CA ALA A 170 -6.89 4.64 -2.44
C ALA A 170 -7.77 3.38 -2.36
N MET A 171 -8.89 3.35 -3.07
CA MET A 171 -9.84 2.22 -3.03
C MET A 171 -9.25 0.95 -3.66
N GLY A 172 -8.42 1.06 -4.72
CA GLY A 172 -7.77 -0.10 -5.33
C GLY A 172 -6.68 -0.73 -4.45
N SER A 173 -5.86 0.08 -3.79
CA SER A 173 -4.74 -0.41 -2.97
C SER A 173 -5.19 -1.04 -1.65
N VAL A 174 -6.32 -0.62 -1.07
CA VAL A 174 -6.80 -1.14 0.21
C VAL A 174 -7.07 -2.65 0.19
N HIS A 175 -7.45 -3.21 -0.98
CA HIS A 175 -7.71 -4.65 -1.12
C HIS A 175 -6.49 -5.55 -0.93
N TYR A 176 -5.27 -5.00 -0.97
CA TYR A 176 -4.00 -5.73 -0.82
C TYR A 176 -3.22 -5.32 0.43
N MET A 177 -3.77 -4.37 1.19
CA MET A 177 -3.15 -3.81 2.38
C MET A 177 -3.06 -4.85 3.50
N SER A 178 -1.91 -4.92 4.18
CA SER A 178 -1.76 -5.79 5.33
C SER A 178 -2.50 -5.26 6.57
N PRO A 179 -2.85 -6.14 7.54
CA PRO A 179 -3.51 -5.73 8.79
C PRO A 179 -2.75 -4.63 9.55
N GLU A 180 -1.42 -4.73 9.61
CA GLU A 180 -0.57 -3.72 10.26
C GLU A 180 -0.58 -2.37 9.52
N GLN A 181 -0.61 -2.37 8.19
CA GLN A 181 -0.77 -1.14 7.41
C GLN A 181 -2.17 -0.53 7.60
N ALA A 182 -3.21 -1.35 7.68
CA ALA A 182 -4.57 -0.90 7.96
C ALA A 182 -4.70 -0.20 9.32
N ARG A 183 -3.85 -0.58 10.29
CA ARG A 183 -3.72 0.09 11.62
C ARG A 183 -2.84 1.34 11.58
N GLY A 184 -2.27 1.72 10.43
CA GLY A 184 -1.38 2.87 10.30
C GLY A 184 0.08 2.59 10.65
N SER A 185 0.46 1.31 10.86
CA SER A 185 1.85 0.93 11.07
C SER A 185 2.66 0.99 9.78
N MET A 186 3.97 1.16 9.91
CA MET A 186 4.86 1.13 8.75
C MET A 186 4.88 -0.24 8.10
N ALA A 187 4.85 -0.27 6.76
CA ALA A 187 5.00 -1.51 6.00
C ALA A 187 6.37 -2.15 6.21
N THR A 188 6.38 -3.46 6.29
CA THR A 188 7.58 -4.30 6.49
C THR A 188 7.67 -5.37 5.39
N LYS A 189 8.74 -6.18 5.39
CA LYS A 189 8.84 -7.35 4.52
C LYS A 189 7.66 -8.32 4.71
N GLN A 190 7.11 -8.38 5.92
CA GLN A 190 5.92 -9.18 6.25
C GLN A 190 4.63 -8.63 5.62
N SER A 191 4.55 -7.31 5.44
CA SER A 191 3.44 -6.66 4.75
C SER A 191 3.41 -7.04 3.26
N ASP A 192 4.57 -7.07 2.59
CA ASP A 192 4.67 -7.52 1.21
C ASP A 192 4.26 -8.99 1.06
N ILE A 193 4.66 -9.87 2.01
CA ILE A 193 4.25 -11.29 2.01
C ILE A 193 2.72 -11.42 2.11
N TYR A 194 2.08 -10.60 2.93
CA TYR A 194 0.61 -10.56 3.02
C TYR A 194 -0.02 -10.18 1.67
N SER A 195 0.45 -9.09 1.07
CA SER A 195 -0.04 -8.62 -0.24
C SER A 195 0.16 -9.68 -1.33
N LEU A 196 1.29 -10.41 -1.32
CA LEU A 196 1.55 -11.53 -2.22
C LEU A 196 0.54 -12.67 -2.01
N GLY A 197 0.15 -12.96 -0.78
CA GLY A 197 -0.91 -13.92 -0.46
C GLY A 197 -2.27 -13.49 -1.04
N ILE A 198 -2.61 -12.21 -0.97
CA ILE A 198 -3.84 -11.66 -1.56
C ILE A 198 -3.81 -11.72 -3.10
N ILE A 199 -2.66 -11.44 -3.71
CA ILE A 199 -2.47 -11.57 -5.16
C ILE A 199 -2.65 -13.02 -5.59
N LEU A 200 -2.06 -13.98 -4.88
CA LEU A 200 -2.22 -15.41 -5.14
C LEU A 200 -3.70 -15.85 -5.01
N TYR A 201 -4.39 -15.39 -3.96
CA TYR A 201 -5.83 -15.62 -3.80
C TYR A 201 -6.61 -15.17 -5.04
N LYS A 202 -6.32 -13.94 -5.53
CA LYS A 202 -6.99 -13.38 -6.69
C LYS A 202 -6.64 -14.10 -7.99
N LEU A 203 -5.40 -14.51 -8.20
CA LEU A 203 -5.01 -15.35 -9.35
C LEU A 203 -5.79 -16.67 -9.40
N LEU A 204 -6.06 -17.27 -8.23
CA LEU A 204 -6.77 -18.55 -8.11
C LEU A 204 -8.30 -18.42 -8.23
N THR A 205 -8.87 -17.27 -7.89
CA THR A 205 -10.34 -17.10 -7.81
C THR A 205 -10.91 -16.05 -8.75
N GLY A 206 -10.06 -15.20 -9.35
CA GLY A 206 -10.47 -14.02 -10.11
C GLY A 206 -10.96 -12.84 -9.24
N THR A 207 -11.09 -13.01 -7.92
CA THR A 207 -11.66 -11.99 -7.01
C THR A 207 -10.75 -11.77 -5.80
N VAL A 208 -10.86 -10.61 -5.16
CA VAL A 208 -10.21 -10.35 -3.87
C VAL A 208 -10.97 -11.03 -2.73
N PRO A 209 -10.30 -11.40 -1.60
CA PRO A 209 -10.97 -12.05 -0.46
C PRO A 209 -11.93 -11.12 0.29
N PHE A 210 -11.63 -9.83 0.33
CA PHE A 210 -12.40 -8.85 1.10
C PHE A 210 -12.88 -7.71 0.22
N THR A 211 -14.19 -7.42 0.31
CA THR A 211 -14.87 -6.31 -0.37
C THR A 211 -15.70 -5.52 0.64
N GLY A 212 -16.00 -4.27 0.35
CA GLY A 212 -16.80 -3.41 1.22
C GLY A 212 -17.28 -2.17 0.49
N GLU A 213 -18.21 -1.44 1.10
CA GLU A 213 -18.80 -0.23 0.52
C GLU A 213 -17.80 0.93 0.41
N ASN A 214 -16.76 0.92 1.25
CA ASN A 214 -15.70 1.93 1.25
C ASN A 214 -14.36 1.33 1.71
N ALA A 215 -13.29 2.10 1.56
CA ALA A 215 -11.93 1.67 1.90
C ALA A 215 -11.78 1.28 3.39
N VAL A 216 -12.49 1.95 4.31
CA VAL A 216 -12.44 1.67 5.74
C VAL A 216 -13.07 0.30 6.04
N ALA A 217 -14.21 -0.02 5.43
CA ALA A 217 -14.86 -1.31 5.58
C ALA A 217 -13.98 -2.47 5.08
N VAL A 218 -13.27 -2.27 3.96
CA VAL A 218 -12.30 -3.26 3.44
C VAL A 218 -11.10 -3.40 4.38
N ALA A 219 -10.54 -2.30 4.87
CA ALA A 219 -9.42 -2.31 5.81
C ALA A 219 -9.76 -3.04 7.12
N LEU A 220 -10.96 -2.84 7.67
CA LEU A 220 -11.45 -3.55 8.85
C LEU A 220 -11.53 -5.06 8.63
N LYS A 221 -11.97 -5.51 7.44
CA LYS A 221 -12.00 -6.94 7.11
C LYS A 221 -10.61 -7.56 7.04
N HIS A 222 -9.63 -6.85 6.46
CA HIS A 222 -8.24 -7.30 6.49
C HIS A 222 -7.74 -7.53 7.91
N PHE A 223 -8.22 -6.75 8.85
CA PHE A 223 -7.87 -6.88 10.26
C PHE A 223 -8.63 -7.99 10.97
N GLN A 224 -9.96 -8.07 10.81
CA GLN A 224 -10.86 -8.88 11.62
C GLN A 224 -11.21 -10.24 11.00
N GLU A 225 -11.42 -10.30 9.68
CA GLU A 225 -11.95 -11.49 9.03
C GLU A 225 -10.84 -12.43 8.57
N LYS A 226 -11.00 -13.74 8.82
CA LYS A 226 -10.11 -14.77 8.25
C LYS A 226 -10.23 -14.79 6.73
N THR A 227 -9.12 -15.10 6.05
CA THR A 227 -9.14 -15.27 4.60
C THR A 227 -10.10 -16.41 4.23
N PRO A 228 -11.08 -16.15 3.34
CA PRO A 228 -12.07 -17.18 2.96
C PRO A 228 -11.41 -18.38 2.28
N SER A 229 -11.99 -19.58 2.49
CA SER A 229 -11.49 -20.80 1.86
C SER A 229 -11.60 -20.72 0.34
N LEU A 230 -10.50 -21.00 -0.35
CA LEU A 230 -10.41 -21.17 -1.79
C LEU A 230 -11.13 -22.43 -2.23
N ARG A 231 -10.98 -23.51 -1.46
CA ARG A 231 -11.56 -24.84 -1.74
C ARG A 231 -13.09 -24.86 -1.56
N ALA A 232 -13.63 -23.97 -0.74
CA ALA A 232 -15.07 -23.77 -0.67
C ALA A 232 -15.65 -23.23 -1.99
N LYS A 233 -14.87 -22.44 -2.75
CA LYS A 233 -15.24 -21.95 -4.10
C LYS A 233 -14.85 -22.92 -5.21
N ASN A 234 -13.69 -23.55 -5.09
CA ASN A 234 -13.16 -24.50 -6.08
C ASN A 234 -12.45 -25.67 -5.38
N PRO A 235 -13.13 -26.81 -5.16
CA PRO A 235 -12.57 -27.98 -4.49
C PRO A 235 -11.39 -28.63 -5.23
N SER A 236 -11.15 -28.30 -6.49
CA SER A 236 -9.99 -28.80 -7.26
C SER A 236 -8.66 -28.18 -6.85
N ILE A 237 -8.67 -27.09 -6.09
CA ILE A 237 -7.46 -26.47 -5.56
C ILE A 237 -6.85 -27.39 -4.49
N PRO A 238 -5.54 -27.78 -4.62
CA PRO A 238 -4.89 -28.60 -3.61
C PRO A 238 -4.84 -27.91 -2.24
N GLN A 239 -4.96 -28.73 -1.16
CA GLN A 239 -4.87 -28.15 0.20
C GLN A 239 -3.55 -27.46 0.47
N ALA A 240 -2.45 -28.00 -0.05
CA ALA A 240 -1.13 -27.38 0.06
C ALA A 240 -1.10 -25.97 -0.53
N LEU A 241 -1.74 -25.72 -1.69
CA LEU A 241 -1.82 -24.42 -2.33
C LEU A 241 -2.71 -23.44 -1.52
N GLU A 242 -3.85 -23.91 -0.99
CA GLU A 242 -4.68 -23.13 -0.07
C GLU A 242 -3.90 -22.75 1.19
N ASN A 243 -3.09 -23.68 1.75
CA ASN A 243 -2.25 -23.43 2.91
C ASN A 243 -1.19 -22.35 2.64
N VAL A 244 -0.62 -22.27 1.43
CA VAL A 244 0.29 -21.18 1.05
C VAL A 244 -0.43 -19.83 1.20
N VAL A 245 -1.66 -19.72 0.71
CA VAL A 245 -2.46 -18.48 0.84
C VAL A 245 -2.75 -18.18 2.30
N PHE A 246 -3.25 -19.15 3.07
CA PHE A 246 -3.60 -18.95 4.49
C PHE A 246 -2.39 -18.52 5.31
N LYS A 247 -1.23 -19.13 5.09
CA LYS A 247 0.00 -18.78 5.79
C LYS A 247 0.49 -17.39 5.41
N ALA A 248 0.51 -17.04 4.13
CA ALA A 248 0.89 -15.71 3.68
C ALA A 248 -0.04 -14.61 4.21
N THR A 249 -1.36 -14.91 4.31
CA THR A 249 -2.40 -13.97 4.74
C THR A 249 -2.77 -14.09 6.23
N ALA A 250 -1.94 -14.73 7.05
CA ALA A 250 -2.11 -14.77 8.49
C ALA A 250 -2.15 -13.34 9.07
N LYS A 251 -3.03 -13.12 10.05
CA LYS A 251 -3.24 -11.78 10.64
C LYS A 251 -2.03 -11.31 11.40
N ASP A 252 -1.47 -12.19 12.23
CA ASP A 252 -0.22 -11.90 12.91
C ASP A 252 0.96 -12.11 11.95
N PRO A 253 1.86 -11.12 11.78
CA PRO A 253 3.05 -11.27 10.95
C PRO A 253 3.96 -12.43 11.37
N ARG A 254 3.94 -12.84 12.65
CA ARG A 254 4.74 -13.96 13.20
C ARG A 254 4.32 -15.31 12.63
N ASP A 255 3.05 -15.44 12.23
CA ASP A 255 2.47 -16.66 11.64
C ASP A 255 2.68 -16.76 10.13
N ARG A 256 3.16 -15.70 9.49
CA ARG A 256 3.47 -15.68 8.05
C ARG A 256 4.79 -16.40 7.75
N TYR A 257 5.16 -16.47 6.49
CA TYR A 257 6.49 -16.93 6.07
C TYR A 257 7.58 -16.00 6.62
N LYS A 258 8.69 -16.55 7.07
CA LYS A 258 9.84 -15.74 7.56
C LYS A 258 10.44 -14.89 6.44
N SER A 259 10.40 -15.38 5.21
CA SER A 259 10.88 -14.70 4.02
C SER A 259 10.05 -15.04 2.78
N VAL A 260 10.15 -14.20 1.74
CA VAL A 260 9.54 -14.49 0.43
C VAL A 260 10.14 -15.76 -0.19
N LEU A 261 11.41 -16.05 0.07
CA LEU A 261 12.03 -17.30 -0.39
C LEU A 261 11.42 -18.54 0.26
N ASP A 262 10.99 -18.46 1.52
CA ASP A 262 10.30 -19.58 2.18
C ASP A 262 8.89 -19.76 1.60
N MET A 263 8.19 -18.67 1.26
CA MET A 263 6.91 -18.73 0.53
C MET A 263 7.11 -19.37 -0.86
N LYS A 264 8.18 -18.98 -1.58
CA LYS A 264 8.50 -19.55 -2.90
C LYS A 264 8.74 -21.05 -2.82
N LYS A 265 9.58 -21.53 -1.89
CA LYS A 265 9.87 -22.95 -1.70
C LYS A 265 8.60 -23.77 -1.41
N ASP A 266 7.69 -23.21 -0.63
CA ASP A 266 6.42 -23.87 -0.30
C ASP A 266 5.49 -23.91 -1.53
N LEU A 267 5.43 -22.83 -2.30
CA LEU A 267 4.70 -22.77 -3.56
C LEU A 267 5.25 -23.74 -4.61
N ASP A 268 6.57 -23.88 -4.75
CA ASP A 268 7.23 -24.75 -5.74
C ASP A 268 6.79 -26.22 -5.60
N THR A 269 6.40 -26.64 -4.41
CA THR A 269 6.01 -28.02 -4.10
C THR A 269 4.52 -28.21 -3.84
N CYS A 270 3.70 -27.15 -3.91
CA CYS A 270 2.28 -27.21 -3.53
C CYS A 270 1.40 -28.09 -4.43
N LEU A 271 1.88 -28.45 -5.64
CA LEU A 271 1.22 -29.38 -6.55
C LEU A 271 1.76 -30.82 -6.45
N ASP A 272 2.74 -31.11 -5.56
CA ASP A 272 3.25 -32.47 -5.35
C ASP A 272 2.11 -33.38 -4.84
N PRO A 273 1.86 -34.53 -5.48
CA PRO A 273 0.84 -35.48 -5.04
C PRO A 273 0.97 -35.91 -3.56
N LYS A 274 2.18 -35.93 -3.02
CA LYS A 274 2.46 -36.25 -1.61
C LYS A 274 1.88 -35.23 -0.62
N ARG A 275 1.57 -34.02 -1.10
CA ARG A 275 1.03 -32.91 -0.31
C ARG A 275 -0.49 -32.74 -0.45
N LYS A 276 -1.16 -33.65 -1.18
CA LYS A 276 -2.58 -33.55 -1.47
C LYS A 276 -3.47 -33.52 -0.21
N ASP A 277 -3.09 -34.30 0.80
CA ASP A 277 -3.87 -34.50 2.03
C ASP A 277 -3.23 -33.76 3.25
N GLU A 278 -2.53 -32.67 3.01
CA GLU A 278 -2.03 -31.84 4.09
C GLU A 278 -3.15 -31.35 5.00
N PRO A 279 -2.94 -31.25 6.32
CA PRO A 279 -3.90 -30.59 7.21
C PRO A 279 -4.02 -29.12 6.87
N VAL A 280 -5.20 -28.55 7.11
CA VAL A 280 -5.44 -27.10 6.93
C VAL A 280 -4.52 -26.31 7.85
N TYR A 281 -3.82 -25.31 7.28
CA TYR A 281 -2.94 -24.43 8.05
C TYR A 281 -3.75 -23.66 9.12
N LYS A 282 -3.23 -23.65 10.36
CA LYS A 282 -3.80 -22.92 11.48
C LYS A 282 -2.76 -21.97 12.05
N PRO A 283 -3.02 -20.65 12.09
CA PRO A 283 -2.17 -19.69 12.80
C PRO A 283 -2.00 -20.06 14.28
N GLN A 284 -0.84 -19.77 14.86
CA GLN A 284 -0.54 -20.07 16.27
C GLN A 284 -0.90 -18.91 17.21
N HIS A 285 -0.89 -17.68 16.68
CA HIS A 285 -1.18 -16.46 17.44
C HIS A 285 -2.59 -15.97 17.09
N ASP A 286 -3.42 -15.73 18.11
CA ASP A 286 -4.72 -15.09 17.93
C ASP A 286 -4.55 -13.58 18.17
N PRO A 287 -4.68 -12.74 17.14
CA PRO A 287 -4.56 -11.29 17.32
C PRO A 287 -5.63 -10.70 18.27
N ALA A 288 -6.72 -11.42 18.53
CA ALA A 288 -7.76 -10.98 19.45
C ALA A 288 -7.38 -11.23 20.93
N ALA A 289 -6.38 -12.07 21.20
CA ALA A 289 -5.96 -12.39 22.58
C ALA A 289 -5.00 -11.34 23.17
N ASP A 290 -4.31 -10.57 22.34
CA ASP A 290 -3.22 -9.67 22.77
C ASP A 290 -3.61 -8.18 22.86
N GLU A 291 -4.82 -7.75 22.44
CA GLU A 291 -5.18 -6.33 22.42
C GLU A 291 -6.60 -6.05 22.93
N THR A 292 -6.69 -5.47 24.12
CA THR A 292 -7.85 -4.67 24.52
C THR A 292 -7.78 -3.34 23.75
N ILE A 293 -8.49 -3.24 22.63
CA ILE A 293 -8.59 -1.98 21.87
C ILE A 293 -9.40 -1.00 22.70
N VAL A 294 -8.74 -0.04 23.33
CA VAL A 294 -9.40 1.17 23.86
C VAL A 294 -9.77 2.05 22.67
N ILE A 295 -11.00 1.90 22.17
CA ILE A 295 -11.57 2.82 21.20
C ILE A 295 -11.82 4.13 21.97
N PRO A 296 -11.17 5.27 21.60
CA PRO A 296 -11.54 6.55 22.19
C PRO A 296 -13.00 6.86 21.84
N PRO A 297 -13.80 7.38 22.78
CA PRO A 297 -15.18 7.75 22.49
C PRO A 297 -15.23 8.78 21.37
N LEU A 298 -16.02 8.51 20.35
CA LEU A 298 -16.41 9.51 19.35
C LEU A 298 -17.24 10.58 20.06
N GLU A 299 -16.67 11.74 20.32
CA GLU A 299 -17.42 12.92 20.71
C GLU A 299 -18.22 13.43 19.52
N GLY A 300 -19.52 13.24 19.56
CA GLY A 300 -20.44 13.72 18.54
C GLY A 300 -21.90 13.54 18.94
N SER A 301 -22.36 14.43 19.80
CA SER A 301 -23.72 14.89 20.07
C SER A 301 -24.91 14.18 19.41
N VAL A 302 -25.84 13.64 20.18
CA VAL A 302 -27.27 13.91 20.03
C VAL A 302 -27.91 14.00 21.40
N HIS A 303 -28.45 15.19 21.67
CA HIS A 303 -29.38 15.49 22.73
C HIS A 303 -30.70 14.75 22.49
N ASN A 304 -31.19 13.98 23.44
CA ASN A 304 -32.62 13.84 23.65
C ASN A 304 -32.93 13.62 25.13
N LYS A 305 -33.87 14.45 25.56
CA LYS A 305 -34.43 14.54 26.90
C LYS A 305 -35.41 13.40 27.19
N ASP A 306 -35.60 13.22 28.49
CA ASP A 306 -36.76 12.75 29.23
C ASP A 306 -36.92 11.26 29.50
N HIS A 307 -36.68 10.82 30.73
CA HIS A 307 -37.68 10.50 31.74
C HIS A 307 -37.02 9.94 33.03
N GLU A 308 -37.47 10.51 34.13
CA GLU A 308 -37.23 10.18 35.53
C GLU A 308 -37.56 8.72 35.88
N THR A 309 -36.83 8.09 36.79
CA THR A 309 -37.34 7.62 38.09
C THR A 309 -36.21 7.07 38.97
N GLN A 310 -36.26 7.51 40.25
CA GLN A 310 -35.57 7.16 41.50
C GLN A 310 -35.25 5.67 41.69
N GLU A 311 -34.25 5.24 42.41
CA GLU A 311 -33.92 5.41 43.83
C GLU A 311 -32.63 4.68 44.25
N LYS A 312 -31.83 5.32 45.16
CA LYS A 312 -30.97 4.84 46.27
C LYS A 312 -29.85 3.79 45.98
N SER A 313 -28.60 3.99 46.37
CA SER A 313 -27.94 4.29 47.62
C SER A 313 -26.43 4.34 47.47
N GLU A 314 -25.76 5.24 48.17
CA GLU A 314 -24.32 5.46 48.35
C GLU A 314 -23.62 4.28 49.10
N PRO A 315 -22.24 4.21 49.15
CA PRO A 315 -21.36 5.33 49.51
C PRO A 315 -19.99 5.46 48.80
N LYS A 316 -19.55 6.71 48.68
CA LYS A 316 -18.25 7.36 48.84
C LYS A 316 -16.96 6.53 48.78
N GLU A 317 -16.03 6.95 47.84
CA GLU A 317 -14.70 7.45 48.24
C GLU A 317 -13.95 8.12 47.07
N GLU A 318 -13.53 9.31 47.34
CA GLU A 318 -12.41 10.14 46.92
C GLU A 318 -11.73 9.90 45.54
N LYS A 319 -11.97 10.81 44.58
CA LYS A 319 -10.97 11.32 43.63
C LYS A 319 -10.97 12.84 43.68
N LYS A 320 -10.13 13.39 44.51
CA LYS A 320 -9.70 14.78 44.55
C LYS A 320 -8.52 14.99 43.57
N ASN A 321 -8.64 16.02 42.75
CA ASN A 321 -7.56 16.92 42.31
C ASN A 321 -6.57 16.43 41.26
N PHE A 322 -6.98 16.49 39.96
CA PHE A 322 -6.05 16.68 38.85
C PHE A 322 -6.40 17.91 37.97
N LEU A 323 -7.61 18.46 38.09
CA LEU A 323 -8.12 19.52 37.20
C LEU A 323 -7.90 20.97 37.72
N ASP A 324 -7.46 21.15 38.95
CA ASP A 324 -7.24 22.50 39.51
C ASP A 324 -5.87 23.10 39.17
N ASN A 325 -4.94 22.32 38.62
CA ASN A 325 -3.59 22.81 38.29
C ASN A 325 -3.44 23.39 36.87
N LEU A 326 -4.48 23.34 36.05
CA LEU A 326 -4.44 23.81 34.64
C LEU A 326 -5.07 25.20 34.41
N LYS A 327 -5.74 25.78 35.40
CA LYS A 327 -6.40 27.09 35.25
C LYS A 327 -5.49 28.28 35.51
N GLY A 328 -4.33 28.11 36.16
CA GLY A 328 -3.42 29.22 36.52
C GLY A 328 -2.52 29.77 35.41
N HIS A 329 -2.17 28.94 34.42
CA HIS A 329 -1.14 29.34 33.44
C HIS A 329 -1.64 29.92 32.11
N LYS A 330 -2.91 29.75 31.73
CA LYS A 330 -3.41 30.26 30.44
C LYS A 330 -3.61 31.79 30.40
N TRP A 331 -3.89 32.41 31.51
CA TRP A 331 -4.15 33.86 31.55
C TRP A 331 -2.84 34.68 31.49
N TRP A 332 -1.73 34.12 31.92
CA TRP A 332 -0.44 34.78 31.87
C TRP A 332 0.09 34.91 30.45
N TRP A 333 -0.10 33.88 29.61
CA TRP A 333 0.30 33.90 28.20
C TRP A 333 -0.57 34.85 27.37
N ILE A 334 -1.84 35.01 27.69
CA ILE A 334 -2.73 35.97 27.00
C ILE A 334 -2.33 37.40 27.36
N GLY A 335 -2.00 37.70 28.61
CA GLY A 335 -1.46 39.00 29.03
C GLY A 335 -0.15 39.35 28.36
N ALA A 336 0.79 38.39 28.23
CA ALA A 336 2.08 38.56 27.53
C ALA A 336 1.89 38.87 26.03
N LEU A 337 0.95 38.17 25.37
CA LEU A 337 0.65 38.39 23.95
C LEU A 337 0.05 39.79 23.68
N ILE A 338 -0.84 40.24 24.53
CA ILE A 338 -1.45 41.60 24.43
C ILE A 338 -0.36 42.67 24.63
N ALA A 339 0.51 42.52 25.64
CA ALA A 339 1.61 43.44 25.86
C ALA A 339 2.58 43.51 24.68
N PHE A 340 2.91 42.36 24.05
CA PHE A 340 3.75 42.30 22.87
C PHE A 340 3.13 43.01 21.66
N CYS A 341 1.82 42.83 21.42
CA CYS A 341 1.09 43.53 20.35
C CYS A 341 1.06 45.04 20.55
N VAL A 342 0.87 45.53 21.78
CA VAL A 342 0.87 46.95 22.08
C VAL A 342 2.25 47.56 21.84
N ILE A 343 3.30 46.90 22.23
CA ILE A 343 4.70 47.35 21.97
C ILE A 343 5.00 47.41 20.46
N MET A 344 4.54 46.44 19.68
CA MET A 344 4.71 46.46 18.23
C MET A 344 3.94 47.60 17.55
N VAL A 345 2.73 47.92 18.02
CA VAL A 345 1.97 49.08 17.50
C VAL A 345 2.66 50.40 17.84
N ILE A 346 3.18 50.56 19.06
CA ILE A 346 3.91 51.77 19.45
C ILE A 346 5.20 51.93 18.61
N LEU A 347 5.94 50.87 18.37
CA LEU A 347 7.12 50.88 17.52
C LEU A 347 6.80 51.19 16.05
N PHE A 348 5.66 50.73 15.55
CA PHE A 348 5.21 51.03 14.18
C PHE A 348 4.81 52.52 13.97
N PHE A 349 4.32 53.21 15.00
CA PHE A 349 3.98 54.65 14.93
C PHE A 349 5.12 55.55 15.35
N ALA A 350 6.24 55.05 15.87
CA ALA A 350 7.41 55.80 16.28
C ALA A 350 8.55 55.79 15.25
N LEU A 351 8.43 55.01 14.19
CA LEU A 351 9.31 54.96 13.01
C LEU A 351 8.58 55.60 11.82
#